data_2dcec344d77504a67e03acdc7b0fc41a
#
_entry.id   2dcec344d77504a67e03acdc7b0fc41a
#
_cell.length_a   1.000
_cell.length_b   1.000
_cell.length_c   1.000
_cell.angle_alpha   90.00
_cell.angle_beta   90.00
_cell.angle_gamma   90.00
#
_symmetry.space_group_name_H-M   'P 1'
#
loop_
_entity.id
_entity.type
_entity.pdbx_description
1 polymer ?
#
loop_
_entity_poly.entity_id
_entity_poly.type
_entity_poly.pdbx_seq_one_letter_code
_entity_poly.pdbx_strand_id
1 'polypeptide(L)'
;EVSPSGTGVHILFKLTCPLSEIGDRNRDSKLGIEIYDSGRYFTVTGKVYGELKPIEERTEELRSVYAKYLLKVPESTKLKAKSSSVISSEKTERSFACDELSDYELLERIFSSRRGLEIRALFNGDISGYGSQSEADLALCSHLVYWTGGDFSRVDSLFRQSGLMRDKWDKNIKGRTYGAITISKALLSRVTEYVPSMKQVERSQENVSLGSTIKDEDHFSVGDDKVEQAEQNSGQSEAVFKNIRTYIRGKGEGTSPLKQELGVFQKYISRKTGYENIDAKMSLYPGLYVLGAISSLGKTTFVHQMADQLSKAGEHVLYFSLEQTSLELVTKGISRLTAQSDICTAVSSIDIRRGVNTVAVVKAQEAYAELSENEYVVECGFNTTIQTITDAVGQYIKTKGVSPIVIVDYLQIICPLDPRQSVKDTVDRHVRALKKLQTDNNLVVIVISSLNRQNYLTPIDFESFKESGGIEYTADVIWGLQLSVMNDDIFEKDKGIKAKRERVRNAKKATPREIDLVCLKNRYGISSYVCRFRYYAQYDYFIPVDYSD
;
A
#
# COMPACT_ATOMS: atom_id res chain seq x y z
N GLU A 1 -22.87 22.31 13.20
CA GLU A 1 -22.39 22.85 11.92
C GLU A 1 -22.79 21.96 10.75
N VAL A 2 -22.78 22.50 9.56
CA VAL A 2 -23.02 21.71 8.34
C VAL A 2 -21.78 20.88 8.02
N SER A 3 -21.95 19.60 7.68
CA SER A 3 -20.84 18.71 7.31
C SER A 3 -20.10 19.19 6.04
N PRO A 4 -18.85 18.79 5.80
CA PRO A 4 -18.08 19.19 4.61
C PRO A 4 -18.79 18.84 3.29
N SER A 5 -19.54 17.73 3.24
CA SER A 5 -20.31 17.33 2.04
C SER A 5 -21.56 18.18 1.81
N GLY A 6 -22.00 18.97 2.79
CA GLY A 6 -23.25 19.74 2.75
C GLY A 6 -24.53 18.91 2.93
N THR A 7 -24.42 17.58 3.08
CA THR A 7 -25.58 16.67 3.15
C THR A 7 -25.94 16.22 4.56
N GLY A 8 -25.15 16.60 5.58
CA GLY A 8 -25.35 16.24 6.98
C GLY A 8 -24.99 17.36 7.92
N VAL A 9 -25.15 17.11 9.22
CA VAL A 9 -24.78 18.03 10.29
C VAL A 9 -23.87 17.35 11.31
N HIS A 10 -22.90 18.10 11.86
CA HIS A 10 -22.13 17.71 13.03
C HIS A 10 -22.69 18.41 14.26
N ILE A 11 -22.93 17.65 15.30
CA ILE A 11 -23.38 18.14 16.62
C ILE A 11 -22.27 17.84 17.61
N LEU A 12 -21.66 18.90 18.16
CA LEU A 12 -20.60 18.82 19.15
C LEU A 12 -21.15 19.07 20.54
N PHE A 13 -20.87 18.18 21.49
CA PHE A 13 -21.33 18.30 22.89
C PHE A 13 -20.32 17.63 23.84
N LYS A 14 -20.46 17.87 25.14
CA LYS A 14 -19.64 17.25 26.17
C LYS A 14 -20.37 16.07 26.80
N LEU A 15 -19.59 15.07 27.23
CA LEU A 15 -20.08 13.94 28.03
C LEU A 15 -19.45 13.97 29.43
N THR A 16 -20.20 13.51 30.42
CA THR A 16 -19.73 13.32 31.80
C THR A 16 -19.12 11.93 32.02
N CYS A 17 -19.33 10.99 31.08
CA CYS A 17 -18.77 9.65 31.11
C CYS A 17 -18.28 9.23 29.70
N PRO A 18 -17.38 8.23 29.58
CA PRO A 18 -16.98 7.68 28.30
C PRO A 18 -18.17 7.15 27.49
N LEU A 19 -18.13 7.28 26.17
CA LEU A 19 -19.19 6.79 25.29
C LEU A 19 -19.46 5.29 25.45
N SER A 20 -18.42 4.51 25.79
CA SER A 20 -18.50 3.06 26.06
C SER A 20 -19.42 2.69 27.24
N GLU A 21 -19.69 3.63 28.14
CA GLU A 21 -20.64 3.43 29.27
C GLU A 21 -22.10 3.72 28.87
N ILE A 22 -22.29 4.39 27.72
CA ILE A 22 -23.62 4.71 27.21
C ILE A 22 -24.08 3.62 26.24
N GLY A 23 -23.18 3.06 25.42
CA GLY A 23 -23.48 1.95 24.53
C GLY A 23 -22.32 1.54 23.64
N ASP A 24 -22.40 0.31 23.13
CA ASP A 24 -21.34 -0.29 22.30
C ASP A 24 -21.47 0.02 20.80
N ARG A 25 -22.64 0.54 20.38
CA ARG A 25 -22.95 0.79 18.98
C ARG A 25 -22.87 2.27 18.66
N ASN A 26 -21.85 2.68 17.95
CA ASN A 26 -21.58 4.07 17.62
C ASN A 26 -22.05 4.50 16.21
N ARG A 27 -22.78 3.64 15.48
CA ARG A 27 -23.24 3.95 14.13
C ARG A 27 -24.52 3.19 13.75
N ASP A 28 -25.46 3.88 13.09
CA ASP A 28 -26.54 3.29 12.32
C ASP A 28 -26.58 3.90 10.92
N SER A 29 -26.17 3.11 9.91
CA SER A 29 -26.07 3.57 8.52
C SER A 29 -27.43 3.78 7.85
N LYS A 30 -28.50 3.12 8.33
CA LYS A 30 -29.87 3.31 7.80
C LYS A 30 -30.46 4.64 8.24
N LEU A 31 -30.14 5.06 9.48
CA LEU A 31 -30.58 6.34 10.03
C LEU A 31 -29.59 7.47 9.76
N GLY A 32 -28.39 7.15 9.23
CA GLY A 32 -27.34 8.13 9.00
C GLY A 32 -26.76 8.74 10.28
N ILE A 33 -26.86 8.04 11.43
CA ILE A 33 -26.38 8.51 12.74
C ILE A 33 -25.04 7.87 13.04
N GLU A 34 -24.04 8.72 13.36
CA GLU A 34 -22.71 8.28 13.82
C GLU A 34 -22.33 9.08 15.06
N ILE A 35 -21.79 8.42 16.12
CA ILE A 35 -21.43 9.03 17.40
C ILE A 35 -20.02 8.58 17.76
N TYR A 36 -19.13 9.51 18.07
CA TYR A 36 -17.73 9.24 18.39
C TYR A 36 -17.24 10.16 19.50
N ASP A 37 -16.44 9.64 20.41
CA ASP A 37 -15.69 10.37 21.44
C ASP A 37 -14.16 10.29 21.19
N SER A 38 -13.75 9.36 20.34
CA SER A 38 -12.32 9.10 20.06
C SER A 38 -12.14 8.32 18.74
N GLY A 39 -10.90 8.24 18.26
CA GLY A 39 -10.53 7.35 17.14
C GLY A 39 -10.92 7.84 15.75
N ARG A 40 -11.50 9.05 15.61
CA ARG A 40 -11.78 9.68 14.31
C ARG A 40 -11.37 11.14 14.26
N TYR A 41 -11.00 11.58 13.07
CA TYR A 41 -10.78 12.99 12.73
C TYR A 41 -12.06 13.53 12.08
N PHE A 42 -12.50 14.70 12.55
CA PHE A 42 -13.61 15.45 11.97
C PHE A 42 -13.08 16.73 11.36
N THR A 43 -13.53 17.03 10.15
CA THR A 43 -13.31 18.35 9.57
C THR A 43 -14.35 19.30 10.11
N VAL A 44 -13.90 20.30 10.87
CA VAL A 44 -14.77 21.38 11.37
C VAL A 44 -14.90 22.40 10.24
N THR A 45 -16.13 22.66 9.79
CA THR A 45 -16.42 23.56 8.67
C THR A 45 -16.61 25.00 9.08
N GLY A 46 -16.96 25.24 10.34
CA GLY A 46 -17.36 26.54 10.85
C GLY A 46 -18.71 27.07 10.31
N LYS A 47 -19.38 26.31 9.44
CA LYS A 47 -20.71 26.67 8.92
C LYS A 47 -21.78 26.28 9.92
N VAL A 48 -22.20 27.24 10.74
CA VAL A 48 -23.22 27.01 11.77
C VAL A 48 -24.55 26.61 11.14
N TYR A 49 -25.17 25.57 11.68
CA TYR A 49 -26.52 25.14 11.32
C TYR A 49 -27.51 25.72 12.34
N GLY A 50 -28.31 26.72 11.95
CA GLY A 50 -29.18 27.46 12.84
C GLY A 50 -28.44 28.53 13.66
N GLU A 51 -28.76 28.64 14.94
CA GLU A 51 -28.13 29.59 15.86
C GLU A 51 -26.83 29.03 16.45
N LEU A 52 -25.82 29.88 16.64
CA LEU A 52 -24.59 29.51 17.33
C LEU A 52 -24.90 29.31 18.83
N LYS A 53 -24.69 28.10 19.33
CA LYS A 53 -24.87 27.75 20.74
C LYS A 53 -23.55 27.28 21.34
N PRO A 54 -23.33 27.47 22.64
CA PRO A 54 -22.16 26.93 23.32
C PRO A 54 -22.18 25.38 23.28
N ILE A 55 -20.99 24.76 23.38
CA ILE A 55 -20.85 23.31 23.48
C ILE A 55 -21.23 22.93 24.92
N GLU A 56 -22.43 22.40 25.10
CA GLU A 56 -23.01 22.03 26.38
C GLU A 56 -22.82 20.54 26.68
N GLU A 57 -23.03 20.17 27.94
CA GLU A 57 -23.11 18.77 28.37
C GLU A 57 -24.46 18.18 27.97
N ARG A 58 -24.46 16.97 27.33
CA ARG A 58 -25.66 16.32 26.77
C ARG A 58 -25.62 14.79 26.94
N THR A 59 -25.15 14.30 28.08
CA THR A 59 -25.04 12.86 28.36
C THR A 59 -26.41 12.17 28.40
N GLU A 60 -27.40 12.76 29.05
CA GLU A 60 -28.73 12.16 29.17
C GLU A 60 -29.52 12.21 27.86
N GLU A 61 -29.39 13.27 27.09
CA GLU A 61 -29.98 13.34 25.77
C GLU A 61 -29.35 12.29 24.84
N LEU A 62 -28.04 12.07 24.94
CA LEU A 62 -27.37 11.02 24.19
C LEU A 62 -27.85 9.62 24.59
N ARG A 63 -28.05 9.34 25.90
CA ARG A 63 -28.65 8.09 26.37
C ARG A 63 -30.05 7.88 25.76
N SER A 64 -30.82 8.93 25.67
CA SER A 64 -32.18 8.89 25.07
C SER A 64 -32.10 8.60 23.55
N VAL A 65 -31.15 9.21 22.84
CA VAL A 65 -30.88 8.94 21.41
C VAL A 65 -30.42 7.48 21.22
N TYR A 66 -29.54 7.00 22.09
CA TYR A 66 -29.10 5.62 22.08
C TYR A 66 -30.26 4.64 22.27
N ALA A 67 -31.06 4.84 23.30
CA ALA A 67 -32.22 4.00 23.60
C ALA A 67 -33.24 3.98 22.44
N LYS A 68 -33.45 5.11 21.79
CA LYS A 68 -34.46 5.26 20.74
C LYS A 68 -34.00 4.76 19.36
N TYR A 69 -32.74 4.97 19.00
CA TYR A 69 -32.26 4.81 17.63
C TYR A 69 -31.16 3.76 17.46
N LEU A 70 -30.37 3.48 18.49
CA LEU A 70 -29.22 2.61 18.39
C LEU A 70 -29.38 1.28 19.15
N LEU A 71 -30.19 1.22 20.20
CA LEU A 71 -30.57 -0.03 20.87
C LEU A 71 -31.74 -0.68 20.10
N LYS A 72 -31.49 -1.80 19.42
CA LYS A 72 -32.57 -2.64 18.92
C LYS A 72 -33.19 -3.39 20.08
N VAL A 73 -34.39 -2.97 20.51
CA VAL A 73 -35.27 -3.82 21.34
C VAL A 73 -35.85 -4.89 20.40
N PRO A 74 -35.67 -6.19 20.66
CA PRO A 74 -36.45 -7.20 19.94
C PRO A 74 -37.88 -7.18 20.40
N GLU A 75 -38.83 -6.92 19.53
CA GLU A 75 -40.24 -7.17 19.78
C GLU A 75 -40.54 -8.65 19.93
N SER A 76 -41.29 -8.92 20.96
CA SER A 76 -42.09 -10.12 21.32
C SER A 76 -41.39 -11.34 21.93
N THR A 77 -41.61 -11.39 23.23
CA THR A 77 -41.81 -12.51 24.13
C THR A 77 -42.43 -13.78 23.52
N LYS A 78 -41.72 -14.94 23.62
CA LYS A 78 -42.19 -16.14 24.31
C LYS A 78 -41.08 -17.20 24.41
N LEU A 79 -40.63 -17.38 25.66
CA LEU A 79 -40.17 -18.59 26.38
C LEU A 79 -39.73 -19.84 25.59
N LYS A 80 -38.48 -20.22 25.63
CA LYS A 80 -37.91 -21.24 26.51
C LYS A 80 -36.41 -21.49 26.28
N ALA A 81 -35.75 -21.63 27.38
CA ALA A 81 -34.38 -21.89 27.76
C ALA A 81 -33.55 -22.85 26.93
N LYS A 82 -32.29 -22.55 26.95
CA LYS A 82 -31.03 -23.27 27.20
C LYS A 82 -30.02 -23.27 26.07
N SER A 83 -28.99 -22.55 26.40
CA SER A 83 -27.54 -22.86 26.37
C SER A 83 -26.81 -22.92 25.04
N SER A 84 -25.85 -22.05 25.05
CA SER A 84 -24.44 -22.16 24.70
C SER A 84 -23.92 -21.45 23.46
N SER A 85 -23.02 -20.55 23.83
CA SER A 85 -21.80 -20.10 23.14
C SER A 85 -21.92 -19.32 21.84
N VAL A 86 -21.79 -18.06 22.07
CA VAL A 86 -21.34 -16.94 21.24
C VAL A 86 -20.12 -17.25 20.40
N ILE A 87 -20.23 -17.00 19.11
CA ILE A 87 -19.11 -16.55 18.27
C ILE A 87 -19.55 -15.24 17.63
N SER A 88 -18.99 -14.15 18.12
CA SER A 88 -19.11 -12.81 17.52
C SER A 88 -18.28 -12.75 16.24
N SER A 89 -18.94 -12.58 15.10
CA SER A 89 -18.30 -12.27 13.83
C SER A 89 -18.20 -10.75 13.69
N GLU A 90 -16.97 -10.23 13.75
CA GLU A 90 -16.68 -8.85 13.33
C GLU A 90 -16.92 -8.72 11.82
N LYS A 91 -17.87 -7.88 11.45
CA LYS A 91 -18.11 -7.49 10.05
C LYS A 91 -17.03 -6.53 9.58
N THR A 92 -16.26 -6.94 8.60
CA THR A 92 -15.39 -6.05 7.82
C THR A 92 -16.21 -5.40 6.72
N GLU A 93 -16.37 -4.08 6.79
CA GLU A 93 -17.11 -3.29 5.81
C GLU A 93 -16.34 -3.18 4.49
N ARG A 94 -16.95 -3.66 3.42
CA ARG A 94 -16.92 -3.06 2.08
C ARG A 94 -18.32 -3.19 1.50
N SER A 95 -19.12 -2.14 1.67
CA SER A 95 -20.41 -2.04 1.01
C SER A 95 -20.21 -1.69 -0.46
N PHE A 96 -20.43 -2.66 -1.34
CA PHE A 96 -20.91 -2.36 -2.67
C PHE A 96 -22.43 -2.17 -2.58
N ALA A 97 -22.96 -1.19 -3.29
CA ALA A 97 -24.39 -0.92 -3.40
C ALA A 97 -25.12 -2.10 -4.08
N CYS A 98 -25.26 -3.21 -3.36
CA CYS A 98 -26.02 -4.39 -3.79
C CYS A 98 -27.29 -4.63 -2.95
N ASP A 99 -27.50 -3.85 -1.87
CA ASP A 99 -28.64 -4.04 -0.98
C ASP A 99 -29.99 -3.55 -1.56
N GLU A 100 -29.96 -2.85 -2.71
CA GLU A 100 -31.16 -2.34 -3.39
C GLU A 100 -31.59 -3.16 -4.61
N LEU A 101 -30.76 -4.10 -5.11
CA LEU A 101 -31.06 -4.91 -6.29
C LEU A 101 -31.86 -6.15 -5.90
N SER A 102 -32.91 -6.46 -6.65
CA SER A 102 -33.59 -7.76 -6.57
C SER A 102 -32.63 -8.91 -6.95
N ASP A 103 -32.93 -10.14 -6.53
CA ASP A 103 -32.12 -11.32 -6.86
C ASP A 103 -31.98 -11.51 -8.38
N TYR A 104 -33.04 -11.18 -9.13
CA TYR A 104 -33.02 -11.23 -10.59
C TYR A 104 -32.03 -10.22 -11.19
N GLU A 105 -32.09 -8.97 -10.79
CA GLU A 105 -31.19 -7.91 -11.26
C GLU A 105 -29.74 -8.19 -10.89
N LEU A 106 -29.53 -8.77 -9.69
CA LEU A 106 -28.20 -9.19 -9.25
C LEU A 106 -27.65 -10.30 -10.14
N LEU A 107 -28.44 -11.33 -10.46
CA LEU A 107 -28.04 -12.42 -11.36
C LEU A 107 -27.75 -11.91 -12.78
N GLU A 108 -28.58 -11.03 -13.35
CA GLU A 108 -28.32 -10.40 -14.65
C GLU A 108 -27.00 -9.62 -14.65
N ARG A 109 -26.69 -8.92 -13.57
CA ARG A 109 -25.43 -8.19 -13.41
C ARG A 109 -24.23 -9.13 -13.28
N ILE A 110 -24.40 -10.25 -12.55
CA ILE A 110 -23.39 -11.30 -12.45
C ILE A 110 -23.09 -11.89 -13.84
N PHE A 111 -24.13 -12.23 -14.59
CA PHE A 111 -24.01 -12.86 -15.91
C PHE A 111 -23.51 -11.91 -17.00
N SER A 112 -23.64 -10.61 -16.80
CA SER A 112 -23.08 -9.57 -17.69
C SER A 112 -21.65 -9.18 -17.34
N SER A 113 -21.06 -9.75 -16.28
CA SER A 113 -19.70 -9.46 -15.84
C SER A 113 -18.65 -10.12 -16.75
N ARG A 114 -17.36 -9.74 -16.59
CA ARG A 114 -16.23 -10.29 -17.35
C ARG A 114 -16.15 -11.84 -17.32
N ARG A 115 -16.58 -12.47 -16.22
CA ARG A 115 -16.67 -13.94 -16.06
C ARG A 115 -18.12 -14.45 -16.12
N GLY A 116 -19.04 -13.63 -16.58
CA GLY A 116 -20.47 -13.90 -16.53
C GLY A 116 -20.88 -15.16 -17.28
N LEU A 117 -20.28 -15.47 -18.42
CA LEU A 117 -20.57 -16.70 -19.18
C LEU A 117 -20.18 -17.96 -18.38
N GLU A 118 -19.03 -17.97 -17.73
CA GLU A 118 -18.56 -19.08 -16.89
C GLU A 118 -19.47 -19.27 -15.67
N ILE A 119 -19.80 -18.16 -14.99
CA ILE A 119 -20.67 -18.19 -13.81
C ILE A 119 -22.09 -18.63 -14.19
N ARG A 120 -22.60 -18.19 -15.34
CA ARG A 120 -23.91 -18.58 -15.85
C ARG A 120 -23.98 -20.06 -16.20
N ALA A 121 -22.93 -20.60 -16.85
CA ALA A 121 -22.84 -22.03 -17.14
C ALA A 121 -22.85 -22.85 -15.85
N LEU A 122 -22.04 -22.46 -14.86
CA LEU A 122 -21.99 -23.10 -13.56
C LEU A 122 -23.31 -22.98 -12.79
N PHE A 123 -23.95 -21.81 -12.82
CA PHE A 123 -25.27 -21.57 -12.21
C PHE A 123 -26.36 -22.45 -12.83
N ASN A 124 -26.28 -22.72 -14.13
CA ASN A 124 -27.19 -23.61 -14.87
C ASN A 124 -26.86 -25.09 -14.67
N GLY A 125 -25.84 -25.45 -13.90
CA GLY A 125 -25.50 -26.84 -13.57
C GLY A 125 -24.40 -27.45 -14.43
N ASP A 126 -23.71 -26.68 -15.27
CA ASP A 126 -22.55 -27.19 -16.00
C ASP A 126 -21.31 -27.24 -15.11
N ILE A 127 -20.88 -28.45 -14.82
CA ILE A 127 -19.72 -28.74 -13.97
C ILE A 127 -18.51 -29.24 -14.76
N SER A 128 -18.53 -29.18 -16.08
CA SER A 128 -17.49 -29.77 -16.95
C SER A 128 -16.08 -29.21 -16.67
N GLY A 129 -16.00 -27.99 -16.14
CA GLY A 129 -14.75 -27.31 -15.74
C GLY A 129 -14.22 -27.69 -14.35
N TYR A 130 -14.92 -28.55 -13.58
CA TYR A 130 -14.59 -28.84 -12.17
C TYR A 130 -14.33 -30.34 -11.95
N GLY A 131 -13.39 -30.66 -11.08
CA GLY A 131 -13.01 -32.04 -10.80
C GLY A 131 -14.06 -32.83 -10.01
N SER A 132 -15.00 -32.15 -9.35
CA SER A 132 -16.09 -32.77 -8.60
C SER A 132 -17.28 -31.82 -8.41
N GLN A 133 -18.48 -32.43 -8.20
CA GLN A 133 -19.69 -31.68 -7.84
C GLN A 133 -19.51 -30.80 -6.58
N SER A 134 -18.72 -31.25 -5.60
CA SER A 134 -18.49 -30.49 -4.37
C SER A 134 -17.54 -29.30 -4.59
N GLU A 135 -16.67 -29.39 -5.58
CA GLU A 135 -15.81 -28.29 -6.01
C GLU A 135 -16.62 -27.24 -6.77
N ALA A 136 -17.52 -27.67 -7.66
CA ALA A 136 -18.46 -26.81 -8.36
C ALA A 136 -19.40 -26.06 -7.40
N ASP A 137 -19.93 -26.75 -6.37
CA ASP A 137 -20.74 -26.12 -5.33
C ASP A 137 -19.98 -25.00 -4.59
N LEU A 138 -18.72 -25.26 -4.21
CA LEU A 138 -17.87 -24.28 -3.53
C LEU A 138 -17.52 -23.11 -4.44
N ALA A 139 -17.25 -23.36 -5.72
CA ALA A 139 -16.95 -22.33 -6.71
C ALA A 139 -18.16 -21.39 -6.92
N LEU A 140 -19.36 -21.94 -7.10
CA LEU A 140 -20.57 -21.13 -7.21
C LEU A 140 -20.82 -20.31 -5.94
N CYS A 141 -20.71 -20.91 -4.76
CA CYS A 141 -20.82 -20.19 -3.50
C CYS A 141 -19.80 -19.04 -3.40
N SER A 142 -18.55 -19.25 -3.85
CA SER A 142 -17.52 -18.22 -3.83
C SER A 142 -17.86 -17.03 -4.75
N HIS A 143 -18.43 -17.28 -5.91
CA HIS A 143 -18.93 -16.23 -6.80
C HIS A 143 -20.11 -15.48 -6.17
N LEU A 144 -21.10 -16.20 -5.65
CA LEU A 144 -22.26 -15.59 -5.01
C LEU A 144 -21.87 -14.77 -3.76
N VAL A 145 -20.95 -15.28 -2.93
CA VAL A 145 -20.39 -14.54 -1.78
C VAL A 145 -19.74 -13.22 -2.20
N TYR A 146 -19.02 -13.22 -3.32
CA TYR A 146 -18.42 -11.99 -3.86
C TYR A 146 -19.48 -10.94 -4.21
N TRP A 147 -20.54 -11.36 -4.95
CA TRP A 147 -21.56 -10.45 -5.47
C TRP A 147 -22.62 -10.03 -4.44
N THR A 148 -22.87 -10.85 -3.42
CA THR A 148 -23.82 -10.52 -2.33
C THR A 148 -23.18 -9.79 -1.14
N GLY A 149 -21.89 -9.43 -1.27
CA GLY A 149 -21.19 -8.80 -0.14
C GLY A 149 -20.94 -9.74 1.05
N GLY A 150 -21.17 -11.06 0.90
CA GLY A 150 -21.04 -12.05 1.97
C GLY A 150 -22.33 -12.25 2.77
N ASP A 151 -23.48 -11.84 2.26
CA ASP A 151 -24.77 -12.15 2.88
C ASP A 151 -25.07 -13.65 2.76
N PHE A 152 -24.96 -14.35 3.88
CA PHE A 152 -25.16 -15.80 3.96
C PHE A 152 -26.54 -16.23 3.48
N SER A 153 -27.59 -15.51 3.89
CA SER A 153 -28.98 -15.85 3.58
C SER A 153 -29.27 -15.67 2.09
N ARG A 154 -28.72 -14.61 1.52
CA ARG A 154 -28.86 -14.31 0.10
C ARG A 154 -28.07 -15.30 -0.77
N VAL A 155 -26.88 -15.71 -0.34
CA VAL A 155 -26.09 -16.76 -1.02
C VAL A 155 -26.86 -18.09 -1.03
N ASP A 156 -27.45 -18.50 0.09
CA ASP A 156 -28.26 -19.73 0.18
C ASP A 156 -29.49 -19.65 -0.74
N SER A 157 -30.21 -18.52 -0.73
CA SER A 157 -31.36 -18.28 -1.62
C SER A 157 -31.00 -18.38 -3.10
N LEU A 158 -29.91 -17.75 -3.51
CA LEU A 158 -29.44 -17.78 -4.90
C LEU A 158 -28.92 -19.15 -5.31
N PHE A 159 -28.20 -19.85 -4.41
CA PHE A 159 -27.72 -21.21 -4.70
C PHE A 159 -28.89 -22.18 -4.92
N ARG A 160 -29.97 -22.07 -4.15
CA ARG A 160 -31.18 -22.90 -4.30
C ARG A 160 -31.88 -22.71 -5.65
N GLN A 161 -31.67 -21.59 -6.33
CA GLN A 161 -32.20 -21.29 -7.67
C GLN A 161 -31.30 -21.86 -8.78
N SER A 162 -30.11 -22.37 -8.44
CA SER A 162 -29.16 -22.88 -9.43
C SER A 162 -29.43 -24.35 -9.82
N GLY A 163 -28.95 -24.76 -10.97
CA GLY A 163 -28.94 -26.16 -11.43
C GLY A 163 -28.03 -27.08 -10.62
N LEU A 164 -27.26 -26.54 -9.65
CA LEU A 164 -26.45 -27.33 -8.72
C LEU A 164 -27.23 -27.74 -7.46
N MET A 165 -28.44 -27.21 -7.27
CA MET A 165 -29.27 -27.56 -6.10
C MET A 165 -29.67 -29.03 -6.13
N ARG A 166 -29.52 -29.71 -4.99
CA ARG A 166 -29.88 -31.13 -4.80
C ARG A 166 -30.09 -31.45 -3.33
N ASP A 167 -30.69 -32.60 -2.99
CA ASP A 167 -31.02 -33.02 -1.61
C ASP A 167 -29.82 -33.01 -0.65
N LYS A 168 -28.61 -33.18 -1.17
CA LYS A 168 -27.38 -33.10 -0.37
C LYS A 168 -27.22 -31.72 0.28
N TRP A 169 -27.78 -30.64 -0.30
CA TRP A 169 -27.65 -29.28 0.20
C TRP A 169 -28.20 -29.13 1.61
N ASP A 170 -29.32 -29.78 1.88
CA ASP A 170 -30.02 -29.75 3.16
C ASP A 170 -29.61 -30.89 4.11
N LYS A 171 -28.72 -31.80 3.65
CA LYS A 171 -28.25 -32.92 4.47
C LYS A 171 -27.47 -32.43 5.69
N ASN A 172 -27.91 -32.88 6.88
CA ASN A 172 -27.23 -32.51 8.14
C ASN A 172 -25.91 -33.27 8.29
N ILE A 173 -24.83 -32.52 8.51
CA ILE A 173 -23.48 -33.04 8.76
C ILE A 173 -22.98 -32.40 10.07
N LYS A 174 -22.97 -33.21 11.15
CA LYS A 174 -22.50 -32.77 12.47
C LYS A 174 -23.17 -31.50 12.99
N GLY A 175 -24.50 -31.39 12.85
CA GLY A 175 -25.28 -30.27 13.37
C GLY A 175 -25.45 -29.06 12.46
N ARG A 176 -24.91 -29.09 11.22
CA ARG A 176 -25.09 -28.07 10.18
C ARG A 176 -25.45 -28.72 8.86
N THR A 177 -26.16 -27.99 7.97
CA THR A 177 -26.43 -28.48 6.63
C THR A 177 -25.14 -28.44 5.78
N TYR A 178 -25.05 -29.31 4.76
CA TYR A 178 -23.95 -29.28 3.80
C TYR A 178 -23.85 -27.90 3.11
N GLY A 179 -24.97 -27.27 2.76
CA GLY A 179 -25.02 -25.93 2.21
C GLY A 179 -24.41 -24.90 3.17
N ALA A 180 -24.80 -24.92 4.45
CA ALA A 180 -24.25 -24.03 5.45
C ALA A 180 -22.73 -24.18 5.63
N ILE A 181 -22.22 -25.41 5.55
CA ILE A 181 -20.76 -25.69 5.62
C ILE A 181 -20.06 -25.14 4.37
N THR A 182 -20.66 -25.33 3.19
CA THR A 182 -20.08 -24.89 1.90
C THR A 182 -20.05 -23.36 1.81
N ILE A 183 -21.14 -22.68 2.18
CA ILE A 183 -21.19 -21.21 2.24
C ILE A 183 -20.18 -20.66 3.26
N SER A 184 -20.09 -21.29 4.45
CA SER A 184 -19.09 -20.87 5.46
C SER A 184 -17.65 -21.03 4.95
N LYS A 185 -17.33 -22.09 4.19
CA LYS A 185 -16.04 -22.26 3.53
C LYS A 185 -15.78 -21.18 2.48
N ALA A 186 -16.78 -20.85 1.66
CA ALA A 186 -16.68 -19.80 0.67
C ALA A 186 -16.48 -18.40 1.31
N LEU A 187 -17.10 -18.13 2.45
CA LEU A 187 -16.90 -16.92 3.24
C LEU A 187 -15.50 -16.85 3.87
N LEU A 188 -14.96 -17.98 4.33
CA LEU A 188 -13.60 -18.08 4.88
C LEU A 188 -12.53 -17.99 3.78
N SER A 189 -12.75 -18.56 2.61
CA SER A 189 -11.83 -18.47 1.47
C SER A 189 -11.75 -17.05 0.88
N ARG A 190 -12.66 -16.15 1.25
CA ARG A 190 -12.56 -14.71 0.97
C ARG A 190 -11.43 -14.03 1.76
N VAL A 191 -10.88 -14.69 2.78
CA VAL A 191 -9.75 -14.22 3.62
C VAL A 191 -8.42 -14.78 3.12
N THR A 192 -8.43 -15.84 2.30
CA THR A 192 -7.24 -16.46 1.74
C THR A 192 -7.39 -16.56 0.22
N GLU A 193 -6.47 -15.94 -0.48
CA GLU A 193 -6.24 -15.84 -1.91
C GLU A 193 -6.89 -16.87 -2.85
N TYR A 194 -7.51 -16.33 -3.92
CA TYR A 194 -7.73 -17.04 -5.16
C TYR A 194 -6.41 -17.10 -5.94
N VAL A 195 -5.70 -18.21 -5.89
CA VAL A 195 -4.61 -18.57 -6.81
C VAL A 195 -5.21 -19.43 -7.92
N PRO A 196 -5.24 -18.98 -9.20
CA PRO A 196 -5.58 -19.87 -10.29
C PRO A 196 -4.42 -20.84 -10.53
N SER A 197 -4.63 -22.13 -10.28
CA SER A 197 -3.78 -23.21 -10.78
C SER A 197 -3.88 -23.24 -12.31
N MET A 198 -2.82 -22.77 -12.99
CA MET A 198 -2.61 -23.05 -14.40
C MET A 198 -2.30 -24.52 -14.56
N LYS A 199 -3.28 -25.30 -14.97
CA LYS A 199 -3.02 -26.56 -15.68
C LYS A 199 -2.98 -26.26 -17.17
N GLN A 200 -1.84 -26.62 -17.73
CA GLN A 200 -1.45 -26.65 -19.14
C GLN A 200 -2.58 -27.10 -20.05
N VAL A 201 -2.85 -26.29 -21.08
CA VAL A 201 -3.47 -26.78 -22.32
C VAL A 201 -2.31 -26.97 -23.31
N GLU A 202 -1.74 -28.16 -23.33
CA GLU A 202 -1.10 -28.71 -24.51
C GLU A 202 -2.11 -29.44 -25.36
N ARG A 203 -1.94 -29.25 -26.69
CA ARG A 203 -2.47 -29.98 -27.84
C ARG A 203 -3.80 -29.52 -28.44
N SER A 204 -3.67 -28.81 -29.55
CA SER A 204 -3.94 -29.43 -30.86
C SER A 204 -3.36 -28.57 -31.97
N GLN A 205 -2.21 -28.98 -32.49
CA GLN A 205 -1.80 -28.67 -33.86
C GLN A 205 -2.35 -29.78 -34.72
N GLU A 206 -3.21 -29.46 -35.68
CA GLU A 206 -3.38 -30.22 -36.88
C GLU A 206 -3.39 -29.30 -38.09
N ASN A 207 -2.38 -29.53 -38.88
CA ASN A 207 -2.15 -29.31 -40.29
C ASN A 207 -3.30 -28.80 -41.17
N VAL A 208 -3.01 -27.75 -41.91
CA VAL A 208 -3.29 -27.72 -43.35
C VAL A 208 -2.13 -27.03 -44.07
N SER A 209 -1.40 -27.79 -44.83
CA SER A 209 -0.43 -27.36 -45.86
C SER A 209 -1.19 -27.17 -47.19
N LEU A 210 -0.70 -26.24 -47.98
CA LEU A 210 -0.60 -26.12 -49.45
C LEU A 210 -0.68 -24.63 -49.79
N GLY A 211 0.22 -23.96 -50.40
CA GLY A 211 1.05 -24.33 -51.53
C GLY A 211 1.00 -23.19 -52.53
N SER A 212 2.15 -22.87 -53.06
CA SER A 212 2.47 -22.22 -54.35
C SER A 212 2.91 -20.75 -54.33
N THR A 213 4.19 -20.58 -54.40
CA THR A 213 5.02 -19.91 -55.43
C THR A 213 4.27 -18.93 -56.36
N ILE A 214 4.79 -17.72 -56.51
CA ILE A 214 5.21 -17.08 -57.77
C ILE A 214 6.04 -15.81 -57.46
N LYS A 215 7.14 -15.70 -58.23
CA LYS A 215 8.09 -14.62 -58.45
C LYS A 215 7.41 -13.40 -59.10
N ASP A 216 7.92 -12.22 -58.99
CA ASP A 216 8.94 -11.55 -59.80
C ASP A 216 8.96 -10.04 -59.50
N GLU A 217 10.13 -9.53 -59.57
CA GLU A 217 10.67 -8.20 -59.77
C GLU A 217 9.75 -7.16 -60.44
N ASP A 218 9.88 -5.88 -59.97
CA ASP A 218 10.32 -4.82 -60.86
C ASP A 218 10.66 -3.51 -60.11
N HIS A 219 11.76 -2.93 -60.48
CA HIS A 219 12.26 -1.60 -60.24
C HIS A 219 11.29 -0.51 -60.67
N PHE A 220 11.20 0.61 -59.92
CA PHE A 220 11.32 1.94 -60.53
C PHE A 220 11.79 3.00 -59.48
N SER A 221 12.65 3.85 -59.95
CA SER A 221 13.33 4.94 -59.25
C SER A 221 12.62 6.29 -59.42
N VAL A 222 12.97 7.22 -58.47
CA VAL A 222 13.11 8.68 -58.61
C VAL A 222 11.87 9.56 -58.40
N GLY A 223 12.02 10.50 -57.49
CA GLY A 223 11.28 11.75 -57.46
C GLY A 223 11.31 12.45 -56.07
N ASP A 224 12.29 13.35 -55.91
CA ASP A 224 12.30 14.37 -54.85
C ASP A 224 11.05 15.23 -54.90
N ASP A 225 10.41 15.44 -53.74
CA ASP A 225 9.84 16.74 -53.41
C ASP A 225 9.62 16.92 -51.89
N LYS A 226 10.18 18.00 -51.39
CA LYS A 226 10.06 18.49 -50.01
C LYS A 226 8.62 18.97 -49.74
N VAL A 227 7.98 18.47 -48.70
CA VAL A 227 6.93 19.19 -47.98
C VAL A 227 7.15 18.99 -46.49
N GLU A 228 7.48 20.10 -45.81
CA GLU A 228 7.44 20.22 -44.35
C GLU A 228 6.01 20.01 -43.86
N GLN A 229 5.77 18.97 -43.05
CA GLN A 229 4.61 18.91 -42.18
C GLN A 229 5.07 18.40 -40.80
N ALA A 230 4.72 19.20 -39.79
CA ALA A 230 4.93 18.90 -38.39
C ALA A 230 4.20 17.62 -38.01
N GLU A 231 4.93 16.53 -37.78
CA GLU A 231 4.39 15.30 -37.21
C GLU A 231 4.34 15.41 -35.70
N GLN A 232 3.12 15.28 -35.19
CA GLN A 232 2.83 14.98 -33.79
C GLN A 232 3.42 13.61 -33.46
N ASN A 233 4.52 13.59 -32.70
CA ASN A 233 5.14 12.36 -32.19
C ASN A 233 4.23 11.65 -31.18
N SER A 234 3.41 10.73 -31.64
CA SER A 234 2.90 9.61 -30.83
C SER A 234 4.05 8.61 -30.67
N GLY A 235 4.75 8.65 -29.54
CA GLY A 235 5.90 7.78 -29.27
C GLY A 235 5.52 6.32 -29.15
N GLN A 236 5.53 5.60 -30.26
CA GLN A 236 5.77 4.16 -30.26
C GLN A 236 7.27 3.97 -30.11
N SER A 237 7.71 3.39 -28.97
CA SER A 237 9.11 3.01 -28.78
C SER A 237 9.41 1.87 -29.75
N GLU A 238 10.18 2.15 -30.79
CA GLU A 238 10.72 1.10 -31.67
C GLU A 238 11.55 0.12 -30.84
N ALA A 239 11.34 -1.17 -31.06
CA ALA A 239 12.11 -2.22 -30.39
C ALA A 239 13.58 -2.15 -30.83
N VAL A 240 14.48 -1.79 -29.92
CA VAL A 240 15.91 -1.72 -30.19
C VAL A 240 16.54 -3.10 -30.04
N PHE A 241 16.94 -3.72 -31.15
CA PHE A 241 17.60 -5.02 -31.16
C PHE A 241 19.11 -4.85 -30.91
N LYS A 242 19.60 -5.35 -29.75
CA LYS A 242 21.05 -5.39 -29.45
C LYS A 242 21.63 -6.75 -29.78
N ASN A 243 22.58 -6.81 -30.72
CA ASN A 243 23.34 -8.05 -30.99
C ASN A 243 24.34 -8.29 -29.85
N ILE A 244 24.22 -9.41 -29.16
CA ILE A 244 25.06 -9.76 -27.99
C ILE A 244 26.54 -9.78 -28.30
N ARG A 245 26.96 -10.34 -29.47
CA ARG A 245 28.37 -10.36 -29.86
C ARG A 245 28.92 -8.94 -30.04
N THR A 246 28.16 -8.06 -30.70
CA THR A 246 28.53 -6.66 -30.90
C THR A 246 28.55 -5.89 -29.58
N TYR A 247 27.63 -6.17 -28.68
CA TYR A 247 27.59 -5.59 -27.34
C TYR A 247 28.86 -5.94 -26.54
N ILE A 248 29.29 -7.21 -26.59
CA ILE A 248 30.50 -7.69 -25.89
C ILE A 248 31.80 -7.18 -26.55
N ARG A 249 31.89 -7.24 -27.86
CA ARG A 249 33.14 -6.97 -28.60
C ARG A 249 33.28 -5.54 -29.13
N GLY A 250 32.18 -4.82 -29.29
CA GLY A 250 32.13 -3.54 -29.99
C GLY A 250 32.10 -3.69 -31.53
N LYS A 251 31.98 -2.56 -32.21
CA LYS A 251 32.10 -2.44 -33.66
C LYS A 251 33.46 -1.77 -33.96
N GLY A 252 34.53 -2.55 -34.25
CA GLY A 252 35.85 -2.02 -34.55
C GLY A 252 36.81 -1.90 -33.35
N GLU A 253 37.82 -1.05 -33.42
CA GLU A 253 38.91 -0.91 -32.42
C GLU A 253 38.50 -0.11 -31.14
N GLY A 254 37.26 0.33 -31.02
CA GLY A 254 36.77 1.10 -29.88
C GLY A 254 36.43 0.24 -28.64
N THR A 255 36.27 0.91 -27.52
CA THR A 255 35.82 0.26 -26.28
C THR A 255 34.44 -0.36 -26.47
N SER A 256 34.26 -1.64 -26.10
CA SER A 256 32.98 -2.32 -26.26
C SER A 256 31.88 -1.67 -25.40
N PRO A 257 30.62 -1.69 -25.85
CA PRO A 257 29.47 -1.18 -25.05
C PRO A 257 29.42 -1.81 -23.65
N LEU A 258 29.70 -3.11 -23.53
CA LEU A 258 29.78 -3.79 -22.24
C LEU A 258 30.83 -3.16 -21.31
N LYS A 259 32.03 -2.87 -21.80
CA LYS A 259 33.08 -2.25 -20.97
C LYS A 259 32.71 -0.83 -20.54
N GLN A 260 32.05 -0.07 -21.41
CA GLN A 260 31.56 1.26 -21.09
C GLN A 260 30.50 1.20 -20.00
N GLU A 261 29.50 0.33 -20.15
CA GLU A 261 28.42 0.17 -19.14
C GLU A 261 28.97 -0.36 -17.80
N LEU A 262 29.93 -1.32 -17.83
CA LEU A 262 30.60 -1.78 -16.61
C LEU A 262 31.41 -0.66 -15.93
N GLY A 263 32.07 0.21 -16.68
CA GLY A 263 32.78 1.37 -16.13
C GLY A 263 31.84 2.37 -15.45
N VAL A 264 30.65 2.57 -16.00
CA VAL A 264 29.59 3.39 -15.35
C VAL A 264 29.08 2.68 -14.10
N PHE A 265 28.84 1.37 -14.16
CA PHE A 265 28.33 0.60 -13.03
C PHE A 265 29.30 0.59 -11.84
N GLN A 266 30.61 0.56 -12.08
CA GLN A 266 31.65 0.64 -11.04
C GLN A 266 31.56 1.92 -10.21
N LYS A 267 31.10 3.05 -10.79
CA LYS A 267 30.93 4.32 -10.05
C LYS A 267 29.92 4.21 -8.90
N TYR A 268 28.96 3.28 -9.00
CA TYR A 268 27.94 3.09 -7.97
C TYR A 268 28.37 2.20 -6.81
N ILE A 269 29.51 1.49 -6.92
CA ILE A 269 30.04 0.63 -5.83
C ILE A 269 30.35 1.48 -4.58
N SER A 270 30.83 2.70 -4.78
CA SER A 270 31.13 3.63 -3.68
C SER A 270 29.92 4.37 -3.12
N ARG A 271 28.76 4.31 -3.81
CA ARG A 271 27.55 5.01 -3.35
C ARG A 271 26.93 4.26 -2.18
N LYS A 272 26.98 4.88 -1.01
CA LYS A 272 26.59 4.32 0.28
C LYS A 272 25.33 4.99 0.79
N THR A 273 24.55 4.27 1.59
CA THR A 273 23.37 4.81 2.27
C THR A 273 23.74 5.70 3.47
N GLY A 274 24.96 5.53 3.98
CA GLY A 274 25.44 6.12 5.22
C GLY A 274 25.07 5.35 6.48
N TYR A 275 24.35 4.24 6.34
CA TYR A 275 24.12 3.27 7.41
C TYR A 275 25.08 2.09 7.23
N GLU A 276 26.09 1.99 8.10
CA GLU A 276 27.21 1.03 7.98
C GLU A 276 26.74 -0.42 7.82
N ASN A 277 25.74 -0.82 8.59
CA ASN A 277 25.19 -2.18 8.57
C ASN A 277 24.43 -2.51 7.24
N ILE A 278 23.86 -1.52 6.55
CA ILE A 278 23.31 -1.67 5.19
C ILE A 278 24.44 -1.66 4.19
N ASP A 279 25.37 -0.73 4.32
CA ASP A 279 26.49 -0.51 3.39
C ASP A 279 27.48 -1.67 3.35
N ALA A 280 27.54 -2.48 4.42
CA ALA A 280 28.22 -3.76 4.46
C ALA A 280 27.55 -4.85 3.60
N LYS A 281 26.25 -4.69 3.27
CA LYS A 281 25.46 -5.67 2.50
C LYS A 281 25.25 -5.28 1.05
N MET A 282 25.21 -3.97 0.77
CA MET A 282 24.93 -3.47 -0.58
C MET A 282 25.41 -2.03 -0.81
N SER A 283 25.46 -1.63 -2.08
CA SER A 283 25.60 -0.24 -2.50
C SER A 283 24.32 0.23 -3.22
N LEU A 284 24.14 1.55 -3.35
CA LEU A 284 22.98 2.11 -4.05
C LEU A 284 23.22 2.17 -5.56
N TYR A 285 22.78 1.15 -6.26
CA TYR A 285 22.76 1.12 -7.73
C TYR A 285 21.49 1.81 -8.26
N PRO A 286 21.51 2.32 -9.51
CA PRO A 286 20.30 2.82 -10.15
C PRO A 286 19.21 1.75 -10.15
N GLY A 287 18.06 2.07 -9.52
CA GLY A 287 16.98 1.13 -9.30
C GLY A 287 15.82 1.75 -8.53
N LEU A 288 14.72 1.03 -8.49
CA LEU A 288 13.54 1.38 -7.69
C LEU A 288 13.59 0.64 -6.34
N TYR A 289 13.74 1.40 -5.27
CA TYR A 289 13.79 0.95 -3.88
C TYR A 289 12.46 1.28 -3.20
N VAL A 290 11.83 0.32 -2.55
CA VAL A 290 10.60 0.54 -1.79
C VAL A 290 10.82 0.22 -0.32
N LEU A 291 10.57 1.20 0.56
CA LEU A 291 10.62 1.04 2.00
C LEU A 291 9.22 1.01 2.59
N GLY A 292 8.82 -0.13 3.16
CA GLY A 292 7.56 -0.28 3.88
C GLY A 292 7.74 -0.24 5.39
N ALA A 293 6.76 0.30 6.11
CA ALA A 293 6.64 0.13 7.56
C ALA A 293 5.24 0.44 8.04
N ILE A 294 4.88 -0.07 9.22
CA ILE A 294 3.68 0.37 9.92
C ILE A 294 3.81 1.83 10.39
N SER A 295 2.67 2.45 10.70
CA SER A 295 2.66 3.85 11.14
C SER A 295 3.49 4.05 12.42
N SER A 296 4.16 5.21 12.50
CA SER A 296 4.95 5.66 13.66
C SER A 296 6.21 4.85 13.99
N LEU A 297 6.75 4.08 13.02
CA LEU A 297 8.07 3.45 13.13
C LEU A 297 9.22 4.31 12.58
N GLY A 298 8.93 5.51 12.09
CA GLY A 298 9.97 6.43 11.63
C GLY A 298 10.37 6.25 10.17
N LYS A 299 9.47 5.81 9.26
CA LYS A 299 9.74 5.70 7.81
C LYS A 299 10.39 6.95 7.22
N THR A 300 9.67 8.07 7.31
CA THR A 300 10.15 9.38 6.87
C THR A 300 11.50 9.74 7.50
N THR A 301 11.63 9.57 8.82
CA THR A 301 12.87 9.85 9.54
C THR A 301 14.03 8.99 9.05
N PHE A 302 13.82 7.70 8.81
CA PHE A 302 14.84 6.78 8.31
C PHE A 302 15.34 7.20 6.92
N VAL A 303 14.41 7.47 6.00
CA VAL A 303 14.75 7.87 4.63
C VAL A 303 15.34 9.28 4.59
N HIS A 304 14.83 10.21 5.42
CA HIS A 304 15.36 11.56 5.51
C HIS A 304 16.78 11.56 6.10
N GLN A 305 17.08 10.75 7.11
CA GLN A 305 18.46 10.59 7.59
C GLN A 305 19.38 10.01 6.51
N MET A 306 18.88 9.10 5.67
CA MET A 306 19.64 8.59 4.51
C MET A 306 19.87 9.73 3.49
N ALA A 307 18.88 10.59 3.25
CA ALA A 307 18.99 11.76 2.37
C ALA A 307 20.09 12.71 2.83
N ASP A 308 20.11 13.04 4.13
CA ASP A 308 21.17 13.86 4.75
C ASP A 308 22.57 13.23 4.55
N GLN A 309 22.68 11.92 4.76
CA GLN A 309 23.98 11.20 4.62
C GLN A 309 24.45 11.18 3.17
N LEU A 310 23.53 11.02 2.22
CA LEU A 310 23.80 11.07 0.79
C LEU A 310 24.21 12.47 0.35
N SER A 311 23.50 13.52 0.79
CA SER A 311 23.87 14.91 0.51
C SER A 311 25.26 15.25 1.07
N LYS A 312 25.56 14.84 2.30
CA LYS A 312 26.89 14.97 2.91
C LYS A 312 27.98 14.27 2.11
N ALA A 313 27.67 13.15 1.46
CA ALA A 313 28.59 12.43 0.56
C ALA A 313 28.74 13.07 -0.82
N GLY A 314 28.08 14.20 -1.08
CA GLY A 314 28.12 14.93 -2.37
C GLY A 314 27.11 14.44 -3.41
N GLU A 315 26.20 13.53 -3.05
CA GLU A 315 25.13 13.10 -3.94
C GLU A 315 24.00 14.14 -3.94
N HIS A 316 23.47 14.43 -5.13
CA HIS A 316 22.29 15.29 -5.26
C HIS A 316 21.03 14.50 -4.88
N VAL A 317 20.25 15.02 -3.94
CA VAL A 317 19.01 14.41 -3.46
C VAL A 317 17.83 15.32 -3.80
N LEU A 318 16.81 14.77 -4.43
CA LEU A 318 15.55 15.45 -4.72
C LEU A 318 14.43 14.76 -3.95
N TYR A 319 13.96 15.39 -2.88
CA TYR A 319 13.02 14.84 -1.92
C TYR A 319 11.61 15.40 -2.15
N PHE A 320 10.69 14.56 -2.63
CA PHE A 320 9.27 14.90 -2.76
C PHE A 320 8.54 14.58 -1.47
N SER A 321 8.22 15.61 -0.70
CA SER A 321 7.49 15.49 0.56
C SER A 321 6.00 15.75 0.33
N LEU A 322 5.18 14.71 0.45
CA LEU A 322 3.73 14.79 0.30
C LEU A 322 2.99 14.88 1.66
N GLU A 323 3.69 14.66 2.78
CA GLU A 323 3.09 14.64 4.11
C GLU A 323 3.66 15.73 5.02
N GLN A 324 4.97 16.02 4.93
CA GLN A 324 5.67 16.91 5.84
C GLN A 324 6.17 18.17 5.14
N THR A 325 6.20 19.28 5.88
CA THR A 325 6.77 20.54 5.40
C THR A 325 8.30 20.53 5.47
N SER A 326 8.96 21.41 4.71
CA SER A 326 10.41 21.64 4.81
C SER A 326 10.83 22.00 6.23
N LEU A 327 10.03 22.79 6.96
CA LEU A 327 10.28 23.13 8.35
C LEU A 327 10.34 21.87 9.25
N GLU A 328 9.44 20.93 9.04
CA GLU A 328 9.41 19.67 9.80
C GLU A 328 10.63 18.80 9.50
N LEU A 329 11.01 18.66 8.23
CA LEU A 329 12.18 17.90 7.81
C LEU A 329 13.47 18.54 8.34
N VAL A 330 13.68 19.84 8.13
CA VAL A 330 14.85 20.57 8.59
C VAL A 330 15.00 20.48 10.11
N THR A 331 13.91 20.67 10.89
CA THR A 331 13.98 20.58 12.35
C THR A 331 14.28 19.17 12.85
N LYS A 332 13.90 18.12 12.10
CA LYS A 332 14.31 16.73 12.37
C LYS A 332 15.80 16.53 12.13
N GLY A 333 16.35 17.07 11.03
CA GLY A 333 17.78 17.03 10.75
C GLY A 333 18.60 17.72 11.83
N ILE A 334 18.20 18.93 12.23
CA ILE A 334 18.86 19.68 13.30
C ILE A 334 18.78 18.92 14.65
N SER A 335 17.60 18.40 15.01
CA SER A 335 17.41 17.58 16.22
C SER A 335 18.36 16.37 16.23
N ARG A 336 18.46 15.67 15.12
CA ARG A 336 19.37 14.54 14.93
C ARG A 336 20.83 14.94 15.13
N LEU A 337 21.27 16.07 14.59
CA LEU A 337 22.64 16.56 14.77
C LEU A 337 22.93 16.92 16.22
N THR A 338 21.97 17.49 16.96
CA THR A 338 22.16 17.70 18.41
C THR A 338 22.38 16.38 19.15
N ALA A 339 21.60 15.33 18.79
CA ALA A 339 21.71 14.01 19.40
C ALA A 339 22.97 13.24 18.98
N GLN A 340 23.48 13.45 17.77
CA GLN A 340 24.76 12.92 17.33
C GLN A 340 25.94 13.54 18.08
N SER A 341 25.83 14.82 18.42
CA SER A 341 26.85 15.51 19.21
C SER A 341 26.86 15.03 20.66
N ASP A 342 25.73 15.04 21.33
CA ASP A 342 25.54 14.53 22.67
C ASP A 342 24.05 14.24 22.94
N ILE A 343 23.74 12.97 23.16
CA ILE A 343 22.35 12.51 23.34
C ILE A 343 21.74 13.01 24.67
N CYS A 344 22.59 13.32 25.66
CA CYS A 344 22.13 13.81 26.98
C CYS A 344 21.63 15.26 26.92
N THR A 345 22.18 16.06 26.02
CA THR A 345 21.83 17.47 25.83
C THR A 345 21.06 17.73 24.55
N ALA A 346 20.65 16.66 23.86
CA ALA A 346 19.93 16.72 22.61
C ALA A 346 18.57 17.44 22.74
N VAL A 347 18.17 18.17 21.68
CA VAL A 347 16.93 18.94 21.64
C VAL A 347 16.00 18.30 20.62
N SER A 348 14.75 18.04 21.02
CA SER A 348 13.76 17.44 20.11
C SER A 348 13.36 18.39 18.98
N SER A 349 12.99 17.83 17.82
CA SER A 349 12.48 18.61 16.68
C SER A 349 11.22 19.41 17.04
N ILE A 350 10.40 18.92 17.99
CA ILE A 350 9.23 19.62 18.50
C ILE A 350 9.64 20.86 19.30
N ASP A 351 10.65 20.73 20.18
CA ASP A 351 11.09 21.85 21.01
C ASP A 351 11.82 22.91 20.18
N ILE A 352 12.58 22.50 19.16
CA ILE A 352 13.17 23.44 18.18
C ILE A 352 12.06 24.25 17.51
N ARG A 353 10.97 23.63 17.05
CA ARG A 353 9.82 24.33 16.47
C ARG A 353 9.07 25.23 17.45
N ARG A 354 9.18 24.95 18.77
CA ARG A 354 8.64 25.81 19.84
C ARG A 354 9.55 26.99 20.20
N GLY A 355 10.69 27.11 19.52
CA GLY A 355 11.61 28.22 19.71
C GLY A 355 12.75 27.94 20.70
N VAL A 356 12.96 26.70 21.11
CA VAL A 356 14.16 26.33 21.92
C VAL A 356 15.39 26.52 21.05
N ASN A 357 16.24 27.47 21.45
CA ASN A 357 17.44 27.87 20.71
C ASN A 357 18.67 27.84 21.66
N THR A 358 19.20 26.65 21.91
CA THR A 358 20.42 26.44 22.70
C THR A 358 21.67 26.57 21.83
N VAL A 359 22.84 26.69 22.46
CA VAL A 359 24.13 26.68 21.74
C VAL A 359 24.28 25.42 20.86
N ALA A 360 23.78 24.27 21.36
CA ALA A 360 23.79 23.03 20.60
C ALA A 360 22.90 23.12 19.33
N VAL A 361 21.73 23.76 19.43
CA VAL A 361 20.84 23.95 18.29
C VAL A 361 21.45 24.88 17.25
N VAL A 362 22.06 26.02 17.67
CA VAL A 362 22.73 26.96 16.74
C VAL A 362 23.85 26.26 15.98
N LYS A 363 24.72 25.54 16.66
CA LYS A 363 25.81 24.76 16.03
C LYS A 363 25.26 23.70 15.06
N ALA A 364 24.17 23.03 15.45
CA ALA A 364 23.54 22.02 14.60
C ALA A 364 22.88 22.65 13.37
N GLN A 365 22.33 23.87 13.45
CA GLN A 365 21.79 24.59 12.29
C GLN A 365 22.88 24.92 11.26
N GLU A 366 24.03 25.42 11.70
CA GLU A 366 25.18 25.70 10.83
C GLU A 366 25.67 24.40 10.15
N ALA A 367 25.89 23.36 10.94
CA ALA A 367 26.33 22.06 10.42
C ALA A 367 25.30 21.42 9.47
N TYR A 368 23.99 21.63 9.70
CA TYR A 368 22.95 21.11 8.84
C TYR A 368 22.87 21.87 7.52
N ALA A 369 23.12 23.18 7.52
CA ALA A 369 23.19 23.97 6.29
C ALA A 369 24.31 23.48 5.36
N GLU A 370 25.49 23.16 5.90
CA GLU A 370 26.60 22.59 5.13
C GLU A 370 26.28 21.17 4.63
N LEU A 371 25.72 20.32 5.51
CA LEU A 371 25.38 18.93 5.20
C LEU A 371 24.36 18.83 4.07
N SER A 372 23.36 19.72 4.06
CA SER A 372 22.22 19.71 3.14
C SER A 372 22.46 20.48 1.82
N GLU A 373 23.69 20.85 1.49
CA GLU A 373 24.01 21.65 0.28
C GLU A 373 23.43 21.07 -1.01
N ASN A 374 23.41 19.73 -1.13
CA ASN A 374 22.91 19.02 -2.30
C ASN A 374 21.53 18.39 -2.10
N GLU A 375 20.80 18.76 -1.05
CA GLU A 375 19.45 18.30 -0.79
C GLU A 375 18.41 19.33 -1.18
N TYR A 376 17.45 18.93 -2.01
CA TYR A 376 16.38 19.78 -2.52
C TYR A 376 15.03 19.17 -2.15
N VAL A 377 14.25 19.86 -1.34
CA VAL A 377 12.91 19.44 -0.93
C VAL A 377 11.87 20.09 -1.83
N VAL A 378 10.99 19.26 -2.38
CA VAL A 378 9.80 19.70 -3.13
C VAL A 378 8.60 19.46 -2.23
N GLU A 379 8.02 20.51 -1.67
CA GLU A 379 6.75 20.43 -0.94
C GLU A 379 5.60 20.19 -1.91
N CYS A 380 4.97 19.05 -1.78
CA CYS A 380 3.92 18.59 -2.67
C CYS A 380 2.55 18.92 -2.10
N GLY A 381 1.70 19.53 -2.93
CA GLY A 381 0.30 19.77 -2.58
C GLY A 381 -0.58 18.51 -2.77
N PHE A 382 -1.83 18.57 -2.29
CA PHE A 382 -2.80 17.47 -2.39
C PHE A 382 -3.12 17.01 -3.82
N ASN A 383 -2.82 17.86 -4.83
CA ASN A 383 -3.06 17.56 -6.24
C ASN A 383 -1.80 17.06 -6.96
N THR A 384 -0.71 16.77 -6.24
CA THR A 384 0.52 16.30 -6.85
C THR A 384 0.32 14.93 -7.45
N THR A 385 0.46 14.84 -8.77
CA THR A 385 0.34 13.59 -9.54
C THR A 385 1.70 12.98 -9.81
N ILE A 386 1.73 11.74 -10.26
CA ILE A 386 2.96 11.09 -10.70
C ILE A 386 3.60 11.83 -11.88
N GLN A 387 2.81 12.46 -12.76
CA GLN A 387 3.32 13.26 -13.86
C GLN A 387 4.06 14.51 -13.34
N THR A 388 3.50 15.20 -12.35
CA THR A 388 4.15 16.35 -11.70
C THR A 388 5.53 15.99 -11.15
N ILE A 389 5.65 14.81 -10.51
CA ILE A 389 6.91 14.31 -9.97
C ILE A 389 7.91 14.02 -11.11
N THR A 390 7.48 13.34 -12.17
CA THR A 390 8.36 13.01 -13.31
C THR A 390 8.84 14.24 -14.03
N ASP A 391 7.98 15.23 -14.22
CA ASP A 391 8.32 16.51 -14.89
C ASP A 391 9.32 17.31 -14.05
N ALA A 392 9.13 17.37 -12.73
CA ALA A 392 10.05 18.06 -11.81
C ALA A 392 11.45 17.42 -11.82
N VAL A 393 11.54 16.09 -11.85
CA VAL A 393 12.82 15.37 -11.98
C VAL A 393 13.47 15.70 -13.33
N GLY A 394 12.72 15.67 -14.42
CA GLY A 394 13.22 16.04 -15.76
C GLY A 394 13.73 17.49 -15.82
N GLN A 395 13.00 18.41 -15.20
CA GLN A 395 13.41 19.82 -15.08
C GLN A 395 14.70 19.95 -14.26
N TYR A 396 14.79 19.24 -13.12
CA TYR A 396 15.98 19.25 -12.27
C TYR A 396 17.22 18.79 -13.06
N ILE A 397 17.14 17.65 -13.76
CA ILE A 397 18.25 17.11 -14.58
C ILE A 397 18.66 18.13 -15.65
N LYS A 398 17.70 18.76 -16.35
CA LYS A 398 18.00 19.79 -17.37
C LYS A 398 18.69 21.01 -16.76
N THR A 399 18.28 21.44 -15.58
CA THR A 399 18.78 22.67 -14.94
C THR A 399 20.13 22.48 -14.28
N LYS A 400 20.33 21.34 -13.59
CA LYS A 400 21.54 21.07 -12.82
C LYS A 400 22.58 20.25 -13.58
N GLY A 401 22.20 19.57 -14.66
CA GLY A 401 23.08 18.71 -15.44
C GLY A 401 23.50 17.42 -14.75
N VAL A 402 22.86 17.06 -13.62
CA VAL A 402 23.15 15.88 -12.82
C VAL A 402 21.90 15.07 -12.53
N SER A 403 22.06 13.75 -12.43
CA SER A 403 20.97 12.83 -12.09
C SER A 403 20.84 12.73 -10.56
N PRO A 404 19.75 13.20 -9.94
CA PRO A 404 19.57 13.14 -8.50
C PRO A 404 19.18 11.73 -8.02
N ILE A 405 19.40 11.45 -6.74
CA ILE A 405 18.67 10.41 -6.03
C ILE A 405 17.29 10.98 -5.72
N VAL A 406 16.24 10.30 -6.19
CA VAL A 406 14.85 10.76 -6.04
C VAL A 406 14.22 10.04 -4.86
N ILE A 407 13.64 10.78 -3.93
CA ILE A 407 12.90 10.25 -2.78
C ILE A 407 11.44 10.70 -2.88
N VAL A 408 10.50 9.77 -2.64
CA VAL A 408 9.05 10.04 -2.66
C VAL A 408 8.43 9.58 -1.34
N ASP A 409 7.96 10.51 -0.55
CA ASP A 409 7.36 10.26 0.77
C ASP A 409 5.90 10.77 0.83
N TYR A 410 4.89 9.93 0.59
CA TYR A 410 4.89 8.50 0.31
C TYR A 410 3.91 8.14 -0.83
N LEU A 411 4.05 6.94 -1.36
CA LEU A 411 3.41 6.44 -2.58
C LEU A 411 1.89 6.58 -2.62
N GLN A 412 1.20 6.27 -1.51
CA GLN A 412 -0.26 6.18 -1.47
C GLN A 412 -0.97 7.54 -1.40
N ILE A 413 -0.24 8.66 -1.19
CA ILE A 413 -0.81 10.03 -1.21
C ILE A 413 -0.73 10.64 -2.61
N ILE A 414 0.10 10.13 -3.50
CA ILE A 414 0.18 10.63 -4.87
C ILE A 414 -1.23 10.63 -5.48
N CYS A 415 -1.66 11.80 -5.99
CA CYS A 415 -2.99 11.96 -6.56
C CYS A 415 -3.16 11.09 -7.81
N PRO A 416 -4.24 10.29 -7.92
CA PRO A 416 -4.52 9.52 -9.13
C PRO A 416 -4.80 10.44 -10.32
N LEU A 417 -4.32 10.07 -11.50
CA LEU A 417 -4.65 10.78 -12.75
C LEU A 417 -6.12 10.63 -13.15
N ASP A 418 -6.74 9.51 -12.78
CA ASP A 418 -8.17 9.25 -12.95
C ASP A 418 -8.77 8.87 -11.59
N PRO A 419 -9.65 9.71 -11.01
CA PRO A 419 -10.28 9.45 -9.71
C PRO A 419 -11.18 8.18 -9.67
N ARG A 420 -11.53 7.62 -10.83
CA ARG A 420 -12.38 6.42 -10.92
C ARG A 420 -11.60 5.12 -10.77
N GLN A 421 -10.27 5.19 -10.78
CA GLN A 421 -9.43 4.00 -10.65
C GLN A 421 -9.44 3.46 -9.23
N SER A 422 -9.31 2.13 -9.11
CA SER A 422 -9.12 1.51 -7.80
C SER A 422 -7.80 1.97 -7.17
N VAL A 423 -7.74 1.99 -5.84
CA VAL A 423 -6.50 2.34 -5.12
C VAL A 423 -5.35 1.42 -5.55
N LYS A 424 -5.62 0.14 -5.78
CA LYS A 424 -4.63 -0.82 -6.25
C LYS A 424 -4.08 -0.46 -7.63
N ASP A 425 -4.96 -0.20 -8.60
CA ASP A 425 -4.54 0.14 -9.96
C ASP A 425 -3.78 1.47 -9.99
N THR A 426 -4.16 2.41 -9.12
CA THR A 426 -3.47 3.69 -8.94
C THR A 426 -2.04 3.47 -8.44
N VAL A 427 -1.87 2.68 -7.35
CA VAL A 427 -0.55 2.35 -6.80
C VAL A 427 0.30 1.61 -7.82
N ASP A 428 -0.24 0.62 -8.51
CA ASP A 428 0.46 -0.14 -9.56
C ASP A 428 0.93 0.77 -10.71
N ARG A 429 0.10 1.75 -11.10
CA ARG A 429 0.47 2.74 -12.12
C ARG A 429 1.59 3.66 -11.64
N HIS A 430 1.50 4.16 -10.40
CA HIS A 430 2.54 5.00 -9.82
C HIS A 430 3.88 4.27 -9.74
N VAL A 431 3.89 3.03 -9.27
CA VAL A 431 5.10 2.19 -9.19
C VAL A 431 5.72 1.97 -10.58
N ARG A 432 4.90 1.66 -11.60
CA ARG A 432 5.39 1.51 -12.99
C ARG A 432 5.93 2.83 -13.56
N ALA A 433 5.28 3.95 -13.29
CA ALA A 433 5.75 5.25 -13.74
C ALA A 433 7.09 5.64 -13.08
N LEU A 434 7.24 5.40 -11.76
CA LEU A 434 8.50 5.60 -11.05
C LEU A 434 9.61 4.66 -11.56
N LYS A 435 9.26 3.40 -11.90
CA LYS A 435 10.21 2.47 -12.52
C LYS A 435 10.63 2.93 -13.91
N LYS A 436 9.70 3.46 -14.71
CA LYS A 436 10.01 4.04 -16.02
C LYS A 436 10.93 5.25 -15.87
N LEU A 437 10.60 6.19 -14.98
CA LEU A 437 11.43 7.37 -14.66
C LEU A 437 12.86 6.94 -14.28
N GLN A 438 12.98 5.92 -13.41
CA GLN A 438 14.23 5.35 -12.97
C GLN A 438 15.04 4.80 -14.13
N THR A 439 14.40 4.01 -15.01
CA THR A 439 15.08 3.35 -16.14
C THR A 439 15.51 4.35 -17.21
N ASP A 440 14.62 5.28 -17.57
CA ASP A 440 14.87 6.26 -18.64
C ASP A 440 16.04 7.22 -18.29
N ASN A 441 16.24 7.51 -16.99
CA ASN A 441 17.26 8.44 -16.53
C ASN A 441 18.36 7.79 -15.70
N ASN A 442 18.38 6.47 -15.58
CA ASN A 442 19.36 5.69 -14.79
C ASN A 442 19.52 6.19 -13.35
N LEU A 443 18.38 6.39 -12.65
CA LEU A 443 18.30 6.99 -11.31
C LEU A 443 18.26 5.94 -10.20
N VAL A 444 18.60 6.38 -8.99
CA VAL A 444 18.13 5.76 -7.74
C VAL A 444 16.81 6.43 -7.36
N VAL A 445 15.74 5.65 -7.23
CA VAL A 445 14.42 6.13 -6.78
C VAL A 445 14.04 5.38 -5.52
N ILE A 446 13.90 6.08 -4.41
CA ILE A 446 13.51 5.53 -3.10
C ILE A 446 12.08 5.98 -2.80
N VAL A 447 11.19 5.02 -2.57
CA VAL A 447 9.76 5.28 -2.35
C VAL A 447 9.34 4.71 -1.00
N ILE A 448 8.71 5.53 -0.19
CA ILE A 448 8.10 5.09 1.05
C ILE A 448 6.70 4.52 0.75
N SER A 449 6.38 3.37 1.34
CA SER A 449 5.07 2.72 1.23
C SER A 449 4.48 2.38 2.60
N SER A 450 3.17 2.47 2.71
CA SER A 450 2.44 2.03 3.91
C SER A 450 2.17 0.53 3.86
N LEU A 451 2.19 -0.12 5.04
CA LEU A 451 1.84 -1.53 5.18
C LEU A 451 0.36 -1.73 5.52
N ASN A 452 -0.15 -2.93 5.25
CA ASN A 452 -1.48 -3.37 5.63
C ASN A 452 -1.62 -3.42 7.16
N ARG A 453 -2.78 -2.99 7.68
CA ARG A 453 -3.05 -3.02 9.13
C ARG A 453 -3.10 -4.44 9.71
N GLN A 454 -3.44 -5.42 8.90
CA GLN A 454 -3.49 -6.84 9.31
C GLN A 454 -2.11 -7.37 9.72
N ASN A 455 -1.06 -6.85 9.10
CA ASN A 455 0.34 -7.26 9.33
C ASN A 455 1.04 -6.52 10.49
N TYR A 456 0.28 -5.78 11.33
CA TYR A 456 0.86 -5.06 12.47
C TYR A 456 1.34 -5.96 13.62
N LEU A 457 1.00 -7.24 13.58
CA LEU A 457 1.34 -8.25 14.59
C LEU A 457 2.05 -9.48 13.98
N THR A 458 2.54 -9.37 12.77
CA THR A 458 3.31 -10.42 12.07
C THR A 458 4.63 -9.84 11.59
N PRO A 459 5.68 -10.65 11.49
CA PRO A 459 6.88 -10.25 10.77
C PRO A 459 6.54 -9.73 9.38
N ILE A 460 7.34 -8.79 8.89
CA ILE A 460 7.11 -8.20 7.58
C ILE A 460 7.45 -9.17 6.46
N ASP A 461 6.57 -9.26 5.47
CA ASP A 461 6.69 -10.04 4.25
C ASP A 461 6.22 -9.24 3.02
N PHE A 462 6.19 -9.85 1.84
CA PHE A 462 5.70 -9.21 0.62
C PHE A 462 4.21 -8.85 0.70
N GLU A 463 3.40 -9.68 1.34
CA GLU A 463 1.96 -9.45 1.52
C GLU A 463 1.66 -8.28 2.48
N SER A 464 2.66 -7.91 3.28
CA SER A 464 2.55 -6.78 4.21
C SER A 464 2.40 -5.43 3.50
N PHE A 465 2.84 -5.31 2.25
CA PHE A 465 2.73 -4.07 1.49
C PHE A 465 1.31 -3.86 1.03
N LYS A 466 0.75 -2.69 1.32
CA LYS A 466 -0.60 -2.33 0.92
C LYS A 466 -0.70 -2.21 -0.60
N GLU A 467 -1.67 -2.92 -1.21
CA GLU A 467 -1.91 -2.95 -2.67
C GLU A 467 -0.72 -3.55 -3.47
N SER A 468 -0.08 -4.59 -2.96
CA SER A 468 1.32 -4.98 -3.15
C SER A 468 1.71 -5.68 -4.46
N GLY A 469 0.80 -6.16 -5.29
CA GLY A 469 1.20 -6.95 -6.47
C GLY A 469 2.19 -6.22 -7.39
N GLY A 470 1.95 -4.94 -7.66
CA GLY A 470 2.83 -4.11 -8.49
C GLY A 470 4.19 -3.81 -7.86
N ILE A 471 4.26 -3.66 -6.53
CA ILE A 471 5.50 -3.37 -5.81
C ILE A 471 6.46 -4.57 -5.89
N GLU A 472 5.98 -5.77 -5.55
CA GLU A 472 6.78 -6.99 -5.54
C GLU A 472 7.44 -7.26 -6.89
N TYR A 473 6.67 -7.18 -7.99
CA TYR A 473 7.19 -7.48 -9.32
C TYR A 473 8.07 -6.37 -9.90
N THR A 474 7.79 -5.11 -9.59
CA THR A 474 8.40 -3.95 -10.25
C THR A 474 9.63 -3.41 -9.52
N ALA A 475 9.63 -3.38 -8.18
CA ALA A 475 10.75 -2.87 -7.40
C ALA A 475 12.00 -3.74 -7.56
N ASP A 476 13.17 -3.12 -7.54
CA ASP A 476 14.47 -3.79 -7.58
C ASP A 476 14.93 -4.19 -6.19
N VAL A 477 14.63 -3.35 -5.19
CA VAL A 477 14.92 -3.59 -3.78
C VAL A 477 13.66 -3.31 -2.96
N ILE A 478 13.34 -4.20 -2.02
CA ILE A 478 12.22 -4.04 -1.10
C ILE A 478 12.73 -4.21 0.32
N TRP A 479 12.58 -3.15 1.10
CA TRP A 479 12.91 -3.08 2.51
C TRP A 479 11.66 -2.92 3.37
N GLY A 480 11.68 -3.50 4.55
CA GLY A 480 10.64 -3.31 5.55
C GLY A 480 11.21 -2.95 6.91
N LEU A 481 10.71 -1.88 7.54
CA LEU A 481 11.01 -1.56 8.93
C LEU A 481 9.97 -2.21 9.85
N GLN A 482 10.45 -2.95 10.83
CA GLN A 482 9.62 -3.54 11.88
C GLN A 482 10.27 -3.38 13.26
N LEU A 483 9.48 -3.59 14.32
CA LEU A 483 10.04 -3.70 15.65
C LEU A 483 10.81 -5.00 15.78
N SER A 484 12.01 -4.98 16.35
CA SER A 484 12.86 -6.17 16.48
C SER A 484 12.18 -7.30 17.27
N VAL A 485 11.27 -6.94 18.19
CA VAL A 485 10.48 -7.91 18.96
C VAL A 485 9.66 -8.88 18.09
N MET A 486 9.38 -8.52 16.83
CA MET A 486 8.63 -9.40 15.90
C MET A 486 9.44 -10.61 15.42
N ASN A 487 10.77 -10.54 15.52
CA ASN A 487 11.69 -11.64 15.20
C ASN A 487 12.02 -12.51 16.44
N ASP A 488 11.48 -12.17 17.62
CA ASP A 488 11.75 -12.95 18.83
C ASP A 488 10.94 -14.24 18.86
N ASP A 489 11.59 -15.37 19.18
CA ASP A 489 10.95 -16.68 19.40
C ASP A 489 9.79 -16.60 20.41
N ILE A 490 9.90 -15.71 21.41
CA ILE A 490 8.88 -15.50 22.43
C ILE A 490 7.63 -14.86 21.80
N PHE A 491 7.80 -13.96 20.83
CA PHE A 491 6.68 -13.32 20.12
C PHE A 491 5.90 -14.36 19.28
N GLU A 492 6.59 -15.32 18.68
CA GLU A 492 5.94 -16.43 17.97
C GLU A 492 5.21 -17.37 18.91
N LYS A 493 5.76 -17.64 20.11
CA LYS A 493 5.19 -18.52 21.14
C LYS A 493 4.00 -17.89 21.88
N ASP A 494 3.83 -16.57 21.82
CA ASP A 494 2.69 -15.88 22.40
C ASP A 494 1.38 -16.31 21.71
N LYS A 495 0.60 -17.17 22.35
CA LYS A 495 -0.65 -17.72 21.81
C LYS A 495 -1.83 -16.75 21.78
N GLY A 496 -1.69 -15.55 22.34
CA GLY A 496 -2.78 -14.59 22.47
C GLY A 496 -2.52 -13.27 21.75
N ILE A 497 -3.49 -12.82 20.91
CA ILE A 497 -3.45 -11.51 20.24
C ILE A 497 -3.25 -10.35 21.24
N LYS A 498 -3.81 -10.46 22.46
CA LYS A 498 -3.63 -9.44 23.51
C LYS A 498 -2.17 -9.33 23.96
N ALA A 499 -1.49 -10.45 24.19
CA ALA A 499 -0.08 -10.45 24.57
C ALA A 499 0.81 -9.88 23.47
N LYS A 500 0.61 -10.26 22.21
CA LYS A 500 1.32 -9.69 21.06
C LYS A 500 1.11 -8.18 20.94
N ARG A 501 -0.13 -7.70 21.08
CA ARG A 501 -0.46 -6.26 21.06
C ARG A 501 0.24 -5.49 22.19
N GLU A 502 0.31 -6.09 23.37
CA GLU A 502 0.98 -5.48 24.52
C GLU A 502 2.49 -5.39 24.31
N ARG A 503 3.14 -6.44 23.82
CA ARG A 503 4.57 -6.41 23.44
C ARG A 503 4.86 -5.33 22.40
N VAL A 504 4.10 -5.27 21.32
CA VAL A 504 4.23 -4.22 20.29
C VAL A 504 4.05 -2.83 20.89
N ARG A 505 3.07 -2.65 21.78
CA ARG A 505 2.84 -1.38 22.48
C ARG A 505 4.04 -0.98 23.34
N ASN A 506 4.59 -1.91 24.09
CA ASN A 506 5.74 -1.66 24.97
C ASN A 506 6.99 -1.37 24.15
N ALA A 507 7.26 -2.13 23.08
CA ALA A 507 8.36 -1.88 22.16
C ALA A 507 8.24 -0.49 21.46
N LYS A 508 7.03 -0.05 21.11
CA LYS A 508 6.80 1.30 20.57
C LYS A 508 7.03 2.43 21.57
N LYS A 509 6.90 2.16 22.89
CA LYS A 509 7.14 3.15 23.95
C LYS A 509 8.59 3.20 24.40
N ALA A 510 9.37 2.19 24.06
CA ALA A 510 10.77 2.12 24.44
C ALA A 510 11.58 3.30 23.87
N THR A 511 12.60 3.71 24.58
CA THR A 511 13.56 4.73 24.17
C THR A 511 14.97 4.24 24.57
N PRO A 512 15.83 3.88 23.60
CA PRO A 512 15.55 3.77 22.18
C PRO A 512 14.57 2.63 21.83
N ARG A 513 13.96 2.71 20.63
CA ARG A 513 13.22 1.59 20.03
C ARG A 513 14.18 0.70 19.26
N GLU A 514 14.08 -0.59 19.45
CA GLU A 514 14.81 -1.57 18.64
C GLU A 514 14.02 -1.81 17.34
N ILE A 515 14.62 -1.47 16.21
CA ILE A 515 14.02 -1.55 14.87
C ILE A 515 14.89 -2.43 13.99
N ASP A 516 14.27 -3.35 13.28
CA ASP A 516 14.93 -4.15 12.24
C ASP A 516 14.50 -3.63 10.85
N LEU A 517 15.49 -3.42 9.98
CA LEU A 517 15.29 -3.31 8.54
C LEU A 517 15.42 -4.71 7.95
N VAL A 518 14.35 -5.25 7.41
CA VAL A 518 14.30 -6.54 6.72
C VAL A 518 14.39 -6.31 5.22
N CYS A 519 15.36 -6.92 4.55
CA CYS A 519 15.46 -6.90 3.10
C CYS A 519 14.72 -8.10 2.52
N LEU A 520 13.58 -7.87 1.89
CA LEU A 520 12.77 -8.92 1.26
C LEU A 520 13.22 -9.23 -0.16
N LYS A 521 13.73 -8.24 -0.88
CA LYS A 521 14.19 -8.36 -2.26
C LYS A 521 15.40 -7.48 -2.50
N ASN A 522 16.40 -7.99 -3.22
CA ASN A 522 17.54 -7.23 -3.70
C ASN A 522 18.06 -7.82 -5.01
N ARG A 523 17.89 -7.10 -6.11
CA ARG A 523 18.40 -7.50 -7.43
C ARG A 523 19.90 -7.25 -7.62
N TYR A 524 20.53 -6.47 -6.72
CA TYR A 524 21.91 -6.02 -6.83
C TYR A 524 22.87 -6.75 -5.89
N GLY A 525 22.39 -7.76 -5.17
CA GLY A 525 23.23 -8.48 -4.22
C GLY A 525 22.44 -9.44 -3.33
N ILE A 526 22.90 -9.57 -2.08
CA ILE A 526 22.30 -10.47 -1.10
C ILE A 526 20.89 -9.97 -0.75
N SER A 527 19.91 -10.86 -0.78
CA SER A 527 18.56 -10.66 -0.25
C SER A 527 18.41 -11.38 1.10
N SER A 528 17.27 -11.16 1.76
CA SER A 528 16.92 -11.85 3.01
C SER A 528 17.92 -11.60 4.15
N TYR A 529 18.41 -10.36 4.26
CA TYR A 529 19.21 -9.92 5.41
C TYR A 529 18.40 -9.00 6.32
N VAL A 530 18.84 -8.92 7.57
CA VAL A 530 18.29 -8.01 8.58
C VAL A 530 19.40 -7.07 9.07
N CYS A 531 19.09 -5.78 9.17
CA CYS A 531 19.95 -4.78 9.78
C CYS A 531 19.24 -4.18 11.00
N ARG A 532 19.88 -4.20 12.15
CA ARG A 532 19.31 -3.69 13.41
C ARG A 532 19.67 -2.24 13.65
N PHE A 533 18.74 -1.50 14.27
CA PHE A 533 18.89 -0.09 14.61
C PHE A 533 18.32 0.20 15.99
N ARG A 534 18.96 1.13 16.71
CA ARG A 534 18.37 1.85 17.85
C ARG A 534 17.76 3.15 17.35
N TYR A 535 16.46 3.32 17.50
CA TYR A 535 15.74 4.51 17.06
C TYR A 535 15.33 5.39 18.23
N TYR A 536 15.95 6.55 18.35
CA TYR A 536 15.60 7.61 19.29
C TYR A 536 14.53 8.51 18.67
N ALA A 537 13.26 8.13 18.84
CA ALA A 537 12.13 8.78 18.17
C ALA A 537 11.94 10.26 18.53
N GLN A 538 12.37 10.66 19.74
CA GLN A 538 12.31 12.05 20.21
C GLN A 538 13.32 12.97 19.50
N TYR A 539 14.40 12.40 18.96
CA TYR A 539 15.46 13.13 18.27
C TYR A 539 15.54 12.81 16.79
N ASP A 540 14.57 12.07 16.26
CA ASP A 540 14.54 11.65 14.86
C ASP A 540 15.85 10.97 14.39
N TYR A 541 16.44 10.09 15.26
CA TYR A 541 17.77 9.54 15.07
C TYR A 541 17.81 8.01 15.09
N PHE A 542 18.29 7.40 13.99
CA PHE A 542 18.58 5.97 13.85
C PHE A 542 20.07 5.71 13.98
N ILE A 543 20.47 4.81 14.86
CA ILE A 543 21.84 4.35 15.04
C ILE A 543 21.93 2.89 14.60
N PRO A 544 22.80 2.54 13.62
CA PRO A 544 23.09 1.15 13.29
C PRO A 544 23.62 0.40 14.51
N VAL A 545 23.24 -0.88 14.65
CA VAL A 545 23.74 -1.78 15.69
C VAL A 545 24.39 -2.98 15.00
N ASP A 546 25.65 -3.25 15.37
CA ASP A 546 26.32 -4.47 14.92
C ASP A 546 25.85 -5.68 15.72
N TYR A 547 25.81 -6.86 15.08
CA TYR A 547 25.41 -8.11 15.72
C TYR A 547 26.43 -8.65 16.76
N SER A 548 27.49 -7.90 17.01
CA SER A 548 28.56 -8.28 17.95
C SER A 548 28.39 -7.69 19.36
N ASP A 549 27.33 -6.90 19.60
CA ASP A 549 27.02 -6.29 20.90
C ASP A 549 25.81 -6.91 21.60
#